data_561c6742eec38eecc494590066bd3433
#
_entry.id   561c6742eec38eecc494590066bd3433
#
_cell.length_a   1.000
_cell.length_b   1.000
_cell.length_c   1.000
_cell.angle_alpha   90.00
_cell.angle_beta   90.00
_cell.angle_gamma   90.00
#
_symmetry.space_group_name_H-M   'P 1'
#
loop_
_entity.id
_entity.type
_entity.pdbx_description
1 polymer ?
#
loop_
_entity_poly.entity_id
_entity_poly.type
_entity_poly.pdbx_seq_one_letter_code
_entity_poly.pdbx_strand_id
1 'polypeptide(L)'
;MHKFIFHSDTLGPVLAGMICICCLLSGCRMQARTEMFPSKEGYLVTIGEDPTDRDTRWAKYLYEHLKKRANDDEIVAFGVSEMDMWRIIIQIDPTLQRGFKVACKGSDIRLTASDDKQMLWLQYQLIKKISKEDPRIDGSDLPPALINLNDTCGAFAFDYQSIYSPYGLNADHTGVIGLNNFDDSWGIWGHNLRKVLGKDAEKVYATIHGKTDDSQLCFSSEDMYRQIESYIVDNFGEKGNFRFVIAPDDTPYACTCATCTALGNTEKNATPAVTELILRLSQRFPKHTFFTTSYLTTQQVTDKQLPPNVGVIVSAIDYPLRRTDGKDEQDKKFAEQLDNWKKVTNNIYIWDYINNFDDYLTPFPILKIAQQRLQLFKQHGASGIFFNGSGYSYSSFDEMRTFVLSALLINPELPVDELIKSYFNQEYPVSKKWLYDYYTELENNAQSGKRLGLYAGIRESEKGFLYPEKFIKFYDEMGDFVSEAKGKERKKLHELQTALSFTRMELARDPFTSLGKRLNILSIPLGISVSVETVVTC
;
A
#
# COMPACT_ATOMS: atom_id res chain seq x y z
N MET A 1 -65.13 -26.26 -4.34
CA MET A 1 -64.54 -27.23 -5.30
C MET A 1 -63.78 -26.47 -6.35
N HIS A 2 -62.48 -26.37 -6.25
CA HIS A 2 -61.51 -26.30 -7.34
C HIS A 2 -60.11 -26.45 -6.73
N LYS A 3 -59.53 -27.61 -7.01
CA LYS A 3 -58.11 -27.95 -6.70
C LYS A 3 -57.23 -27.14 -7.64
N PHE A 4 -56.25 -26.46 -7.09
CA PHE A 4 -55.05 -26.03 -7.83
C PHE A 4 -53.90 -26.94 -7.43
N ILE A 5 -53.39 -27.65 -8.43
CA ILE A 5 -52.18 -28.47 -8.40
C ILE A 5 -50.99 -27.52 -8.59
N PHE A 6 -50.07 -27.46 -7.65
CA PHE A 6 -48.78 -26.83 -7.85
C PHE A 6 -47.76 -27.88 -8.32
N HIS A 7 -47.25 -27.71 -9.52
CA HIS A 7 -46.08 -28.42 -10.01
C HIS A 7 -44.84 -27.88 -9.29
N SER A 8 -44.09 -28.78 -8.67
CA SER A 8 -42.71 -28.58 -8.24
C SER A 8 -41.82 -28.84 -9.44
N ASP A 9 -41.06 -27.85 -9.87
CA ASP A 9 -39.72 -28.03 -10.50
C ASP A 9 -39.10 -26.66 -10.77
N THR A 10 -37.82 -26.54 -10.42
CA THR A 10 -36.88 -25.44 -10.60
C THR A 10 -36.71 -24.45 -9.45
N LEU A 11 -36.07 -24.91 -8.37
CA LEU A 11 -35.40 -24.04 -7.39
C LEU A 11 -34.09 -24.71 -6.90
N GLY A 12 -33.06 -24.62 -7.67
CA GLY A 12 -31.66 -24.78 -7.28
C GLY A 12 -30.82 -24.27 -8.46
N PRO A 13 -30.08 -23.28 -8.32
CA PRO A 13 -28.88 -22.98 -7.56
C PRO A 13 -28.77 -21.53 -7.03
N VAL A 14 -29.86 -20.88 -6.73
CA VAL A 14 -29.83 -19.47 -6.26
C VAL A 14 -29.58 -19.35 -4.74
N LEU A 15 -29.72 -20.44 -3.98
CA LEU A 15 -29.54 -20.39 -2.53
C LEU A 15 -28.08 -20.37 -2.05
N ALA A 16 -27.12 -20.85 -2.85
CA ALA A 16 -25.70 -20.84 -2.47
C ALA A 16 -25.04 -19.45 -2.62
N GLY A 17 -25.59 -18.60 -3.51
CA GLY A 17 -25.12 -17.22 -3.67
C GLY A 17 -25.66 -16.22 -2.64
N MET A 18 -26.79 -16.53 -2.01
CA MET A 18 -27.44 -15.62 -1.07
C MET A 18 -26.89 -15.69 0.37
N ILE A 19 -26.23 -16.78 0.74
CA ILE A 19 -25.63 -16.92 2.08
C ILE A 19 -24.36 -16.11 2.23
N CYS A 20 -23.63 -15.84 1.13
CA CYS A 20 -22.43 -15.01 1.16
C CYS A 20 -22.74 -13.49 1.17
N ILE A 21 -23.91 -13.07 0.68
CA ILE A 21 -24.33 -11.66 0.65
C ILE A 21 -24.90 -11.19 1.99
N CYS A 22 -25.49 -12.09 2.78
CA CYS A 22 -26.00 -11.77 4.11
C CYS A 22 -24.88 -11.51 5.15
N CYS A 23 -23.67 -12.00 4.95
CA CYS A 23 -22.52 -11.67 5.81
C CYS A 23 -21.95 -10.27 5.56
N LEU A 24 -22.30 -9.62 4.46
CA LEU A 24 -21.83 -8.28 4.10
C LEU A 24 -22.75 -7.14 4.60
N LEU A 25 -23.96 -7.46 5.07
CA LEU A 25 -24.97 -6.45 5.48
C LEU A 25 -25.40 -6.52 6.95
N SER A 26 -25.01 -7.56 7.69
CA SER A 26 -25.19 -7.57 9.13
C SER A 26 -23.99 -6.90 9.78
N GLY A 27 -24.15 -5.63 10.13
CA GLY A 27 -23.27 -4.95 11.06
C GLY A 27 -23.19 -5.78 12.34
N CYS A 28 -22.18 -6.63 12.48
CA CYS A 28 -21.82 -7.28 13.72
C CYS A 28 -21.53 -6.18 14.74
N ARG A 29 -22.49 -5.89 15.62
CA ARG A 29 -22.22 -5.18 16.87
C ARG A 29 -21.18 -6.01 17.62
N MET A 30 -19.94 -5.52 17.59
CA MET A 30 -18.86 -6.03 18.42
C MET A 30 -19.23 -5.82 19.90
N GLN A 31 -19.79 -6.85 20.52
CA GLN A 31 -19.66 -6.98 21.97
C GLN A 31 -18.19 -7.39 22.23
N ALA A 32 -17.43 -6.48 22.81
CA ALA A 32 -16.11 -6.75 23.32
C ALA A 32 -16.21 -7.79 24.46
N ARG A 33 -16.14 -9.06 24.11
CA ARG A 33 -15.71 -10.09 25.07
C ARG A 33 -14.19 -10.02 25.06
N THR A 34 -13.62 -9.60 26.17
CA THR A 34 -12.22 -9.82 26.51
C THR A 34 -12.03 -11.34 26.59
N GLU A 35 -11.50 -11.94 25.53
CA GLU A 35 -11.16 -13.35 25.54
C GLU A 35 -9.74 -13.50 26.04
N MET A 36 -9.65 -13.95 27.26
CA MET A 36 -8.44 -14.58 27.75
C MET A 36 -8.34 -15.95 27.10
N PHE A 37 -7.22 -16.24 26.42
CA PHE A 37 -6.83 -17.62 26.19
C PHE A 37 -6.72 -18.26 27.57
N PRO A 38 -7.53 -19.30 27.91
CA PRO A 38 -7.35 -19.98 29.19
C PRO A 38 -5.89 -20.46 29.26
N SER A 39 -5.28 -20.33 30.41
CA SER A 39 -3.88 -20.70 30.62
C SER A 39 -3.66 -22.17 30.23
N LYS A 40 -2.92 -22.38 29.16
CA LYS A 40 -2.46 -23.68 28.70
C LYS A 40 -0.96 -23.79 28.83
N GLU A 41 -0.44 -25.03 28.79
CA GLU A 41 0.98 -25.27 28.93
C GLU A 41 1.77 -24.64 27.79
N GLY A 42 1.19 -24.56 26.57
CA GLY A 42 1.84 -23.93 25.43
C GLY A 42 1.07 -24.02 24.12
N TYR A 43 1.81 -24.03 23.01
CA TYR A 43 1.32 -24.00 21.64
C TYR A 43 1.84 -25.17 20.83
N LEU A 44 0.94 -25.98 20.28
CA LEU A 44 1.25 -27.08 19.39
C LEU A 44 0.91 -26.65 17.95
N VAL A 45 1.90 -26.44 17.11
CA VAL A 45 1.71 -26.21 15.69
C VAL A 45 1.58 -27.54 14.97
N THR A 46 0.51 -27.72 14.22
CA THR A 46 0.19 -28.97 13.51
C THR A 46 -0.38 -28.69 12.11
N ILE A 47 -0.54 -29.75 11.35
CA ILE A 47 -1.12 -29.76 10.00
C ILE A 47 -2.47 -30.46 10.02
N GLY A 48 -3.35 -30.16 9.05
CA GLY A 48 -4.65 -30.82 8.90
C GLY A 48 -4.54 -32.30 8.50
N GLU A 49 -5.69 -32.95 8.27
CA GLU A 49 -5.74 -34.39 7.96
C GLU A 49 -5.14 -34.72 6.59
N ASP A 50 -5.34 -33.94 5.54
CA ASP A 50 -4.76 -34.15 4.20
C ASP A 50 -3.89 -32.93 3.79
N PRO A 51 -2.70 -32.76 4.38
CA PRO A 51 -1.89 -31.57 4.19
C PRO A 51 -1.17 -31.60 2.85
N THR A 52 -1.10 -30.44 2.21
CA THR A 52 -0.20 -30.22 1.08
C THR A 52 1.22 -29.92 1.57
N ASP A 53 2.21 -30.02 0.67
CA ASP A 53 3.59 -29.56 0.96
C ASP A 53 3.63 -28.10 1.39
N ARG A 54 2.69 -27.30 0.91
CA ARG A 54 2.56 -25.90 1.21
C ARG A 54 2.07 -25.66 2.64
N ASP A 55 1.08 -26.42 3.09
CA ASP A 55 0.60 -26.40 4.48
C ASP A 55 1.73 -26.80 5.44
N THR A 56 2.47 -27.83 5.10
CA THR A 56 3.61 -28.32 5.91
C THR A 56 4.71 -27.25 6.02
N ARG A 57 5.05 -26.56 4.94
CA ARG A 57 6.04 -25.48 4.96
C ARG A 57 5.60 -24.32 5.84
N TRP A 58 4.34 -23.89 5.73
CA TRP A 58 3.80 -22.80 6.54
C TRP A 58 3.65 -23.17 8.02
N ALA A 59 3.30 -24.42 8.33
CA ALA A 59 3.26 -24.87 9.72
C ALA A 59 4.67 -24.89 10.34
N LYS A 60 5.69 -25.37 9.62
CA LYS A 60 7.09 -25.31 10.07
C LYS A 60 7.56 -23.86 10.25
N TYR A 61 7.22 -22.97 9.31
CA TYR A 61 7.55 -21.55 9.42
C TYR A 61 6.97 -20.92 10.69
N LEU A 62 5.68 -21.16 10.98
CA LEU A 62 5.06 -20.67 12.21
C LEU A 62 5.73 -21.23 13.47
N TYR A 63 5.99 -22.54 13.48
CA TYR A 63 6.68 -23.19 14.59
C TYR A 63 8.04 -22.54 14.90
N GLU A 64 8.88 -22.38 13.89
CA GLU A 64 10.21 -21.78 14.06
C GLU A 64 10.11 -20.31 14.55
N HIS A 65 9.15 -19.55 14.04
CA HIS A 65 8.95 -18.16 14.46
C HIS A 65 8.40 -18.03 15.87
N LEU A 66 7.47 -18.91 16.29
CA LEU A 66 6.98 -18.94 17.66
C LEU A 66 8.09 -19.39 18.63
N LYS A 67 8.82 -20.45 18.28
CA LYS A 67 9.93 -20.98 19.08
C LYS A 67 11.03 -19.92 19.29
N LYS A 68 11.41 -19.20 18.24
CA LYS A 68 12.38 -18.10 18.32
C LYS A 68 11.96 -16.97 19.26
N ARG A 69 10.65 -16.77 19.44
CA ARG A 69 10.05 -15.72 20.28
C ARG A 69 9.71 -16.20 21.68
N ALA A 70 9.78 -17.51 21.92
CA ALA A 70 9.49 -18.10 23.21
C ALA A 70 10.66 -17.93 24.17
N ASN A 71 10.34 -17.57 25.41
CA ASN A 71 11.33 -17.50 26.51
C ASN A 71 11.65 -18.87 27.08
N ASP A 72 10.81 -19.87 26.82
CA ASP A 72 10.92 -21.27 27.24
C ASP A 72 10.70 -22.18 26.02
N ASP A 73 11.68 -23.00 25.69
CA ASP A 73 11.65 -23.90 24.54
C ASP A 73 10.54 -24.96 24.63
N GLU A 74 10.07 -25.30 25.83
CA GLU A 74 9.07 -26.36 26.04
C GLU A 74 7.63 -25.88 25.73
N ILE A 75 7.38 -24.56 25.68
CA ILE A 75 6.04 -24.03 25.43
C ILE A 75 5.62 -24.05 23.96
N VAL A 76 6.49 -24.40 23.03
CA VAL A 76 6.18 -24.50 21.58
C VAL A 76 6.59 -25.86 21.06
N ALA A 77 5.61 -26.66 20.59
CA ALA A 77 5.80 -27.97 20.02
C ALA A 77 5.35 -28.04 18.56
N PHE A 78 5.83 -29.04 17.82
CA PHE A 78 5.42 -29.32 16.43
C PHE A 78 4.96 -30.77 16.28
N GLY A 79 3.82 -30.97 15.65
CA GLY A 79 3.28 -32.29 15.32
C GLY A 79 2.33 -32.83 16.40
N VAL A 80 2.84 -33.54 17.39
CA VAL A 80 2.05 -34.19 18.47
C VAL A 80 2.67 -33.85 19.82
N SER A 81 1.82 -33.62 20.83
CA SER A 81 2.26 -33.38 22.22
C SER A 81 1.24 -34.01 23.18
N GLU A 82 1.72 -34.50 24.32
CA GLU A 82 0.91 -35.01 25.43
C GLU A 82 0.49 -33.87 26.38
N MET A 83 1.07 -32.69 26.25
CA MET A 83 0.77 -31.51 27.08
C MET A 83 -0.57 -30.88 26.68
N ASP A 84 -1.25 -30.23 27.62
CA ASP A 84 -2.47 -29.45 27.34
C ASP A 84 -2.15 -28.13 26.66
N MET A 85 -2.03 -28.14 25.34
CA MET A 85 -1.60 -27.02 24.52
C MET A 85 -2.73 -26.47 23.64
N TRP A 86 -2.60 -25.20 23.25
CA TRP A 86 -3.34 -24.63 22.12
C TRP A 86 -2.85 -25.27 20.83
N ARG A 87 -3.76 -25.84 20.05
CA ARG A 87 -3.44 -26.49 18.78
C ARG A 87 -3.67 -25.54 17.62
N ILE A 88 -2.59 -25.14 16.94
CA ILE A 88 -2.64 -24.22 15.79
C ILE A 88 -2.54 -25.07 14.51
N ILE A 89 -3.56 -25.00 13.67
CA ILE A 89 -3.71 -25.78 12.44
C ILE A 89 -3.60 -24.84 11.24
N ILE A 90 -2.67 -25.14 10.32
CA ILE A 90 -2.40 -24.34 9.13
C ILE A 90 -3.02 -25.00 7.90
N GLN A 91 -3.66 -24.20 7.05
CA GLN A 91 -4.27 -24.67 5.81
C GLN A 91 -4.22 -23.58 4.72
N ILE A 92 -3.78 -23.94 3.51
CA ILE A 92 -3.91 -23.12 2.30
C ILE A 92 -5.14 -23.60 1.52
N ASP A 93 -6.06 -22.67 1.26
CA ASP A 93 -7.26 -22.93 0.46
C ASP A 93 -7.40 -21.88 -0.65
N PRO A 94 -6.94 -22.20 -1.88
CA PRO A 94 -7.01 -21.26 -3.00
C PRO A 94 -8.44 -20.83 -3.40
N THR A 95 -9.47 -21.52 -2.91
CA THR A 95 -10.87 -21.19 -3.23
C THR A 95 -11.34 -19.91 -2.52
N LEU A 96 -10.62 -19.46 -1.48
CA LEU A 96 -10.95 -18.26 -0.71
C LEU A 96 -10.74 -16.93 -1.46
N GLN A 97 -10.11 -16.92 -2.62
CA GLN A 97 -9.89 -15.73 -3.47
C GLN A 97 -9.45 -14.48 -2.69
N ARG A 98 -8.15 -14.37 -2.36
CA ARG A 98 -7.54 -13.32 -1.51
C ARG A 98 -8.03 -13.35 -0.06
N GLY A 99 -8.69 -14.43 0.32
CA GLY A 99 -9.35 -14.56 1.61
C GLY A 99 -8.49 -15.21 2.67
N PHE A 100 -8.91 -14.97 3.90
CA PHE A 100 -8.40 -15.65 5.08
C PHE A 100 -9.56 -15.99 6.03
N LYS A 101 -9.34 -16.99 6.87
CA LYS A 101 -10.27 -17.39 7.92
C LYS A 101 -9.50 -17.84 9.16
N VAL A 102 -9.94 -17.38 10.31
CA VAL A 102 -9.56 -17.90 11.62
C VAL A 102 -10.77 -18.56 12.24
N ALA A 103 -10.65 -19.81 12.64
CA ALA A 103 -11.71 -20.53 13.32
C ALA A 103 -11.18 -21.08 14.66
N CYS A 104 -11.88 -20.76 15.76
CA CYS A 104 -11.53 -21.22 17.09
C CYS A 104 -12.57 -22.20 17.60
N LYS A 105 -12.15 -23.42 17.95
CA LYS A 105 -13.04 -24.45 18.50
C LYS A 105 -12.35 -25.20 19.64
N GLY A 106 -12.78 -24.97 20.87
CA GLY A 106 -12.09 -25.52 22.04
C GLY A 106 -10.66 -25.00 22.14
N SER A 107 -9.68 -25.88 22.07
CA SER A 107 -8.26 -25.55 22.08
C SER A 107 -7.66 -25.43 20.67
N ASP A 108 -8.47 -25.51 19.61
CA ASP A 108 -8.01 -25.45 18.23
C ASP A 108 -8.13 -24.05 17.68
N ILE A 109 -7.05 -23.55 17.09
CA ILE A 109 -7.00 -22.33 16.29
C ILE A 109 -6.65 -22.74 14.87
N ARG A 110 -7.58 -22.67 13.94
CA ARG A 110 -7.32 -22.98 12.52
C ARG A 110 -7.12 -21.70 11.75
N LEU A 111 -5.94 -21.56 11.12
CA LEU A 111 -5.63 -20.50 10.18
C LEU A 111 -5.77 -21.04 8.76
N THR A 112 -6.64 -20.44 7.98
CA THR A 112 -6.82 -20.75 6.56
C THR A 112 -6.59 -19.50 5.73
N ALA A 113 -5.78 -19.59 4.68
CA ALA A 113 -5.51 -18.48 3.77
C ALA A 113 -5.52 -18.94 2.30
N SER A 114 -5.84 -18.03 1.37
CA SER A 114 -5.89 -18.34 -0.06
C SER A 114 -4.52 -18.57 -0.67
N ASP A 115 -3.49 -17.89 -0.17
CA ASP A 115 -2.14 -17.95 -0.69
C ASP A 115 -1.07 -17.59 0.37
N ASP A 116 0.19 -17.57 -0.06
CA ASP A 116 1.35 -17.37 0.82
C ASP A 116 1.38 -15.98 1.45
N LYS A 117 0.92 -14.94 0.74
CA LYS A 117 0.89 -13.56 1.27
C LYS A 117 -0.08 -13.44 2.45
N GLN A 118 -1.32 -13.90 2.27
CA GLN A 118 -2.32 -13.87 3.34
C GLN A 118 -1.92 -14.80 4.49
N MET A 119 -1.30 -15.95 4.23
CA MET A 119 -0.85 -16.86 5.29
C MET A 119 0.26 -16.24 6.14
N LEU A 120 1.26 -15.61 5.51
CA LEU A 120 2.34 -14.92 6.20
C LEU A 120 1.78 -13.82 7.13
N TRP A 121 0.95 -12.94 6.57
CA TRP A 121 0.29 -11.89 7.34
C TRP A 121 -0.53 -12.46 8.50
N LEU A 122 -1.33 -13.49 8.25
CA LEU A 122 -2.22 -14.10 9.25
C LEU A 122 -1.45 -14.73 10.41
N GLN A 123 -0.29 -15.34 10.15
CA GLN A 123 0.58 -15.88 11.19
C GLN A 123 1.14 -14.78 12.10
N TYR A 124 1.55 -13.64 11.54
CA TYR A 124 1.99 -12.50 12.35
C TYR A 124 0.86 -11.88 13.16
N GLN A 125 -0.36 -11.84 12.63
CA GLN A 125 -1.55 -11.43 13.39
C GLN A 125 -1.76 -12.36 14.60
N LEU A 126 -1.65 -13.67 14.40
CA LEU A 126 -1.74 -14.66 15.47
C LEU A 126 -0.65 -14.46 16.53
N ILE A 127 0.62 -14.39 16.12
CA ILE A 127 1.76 -14.20 17.05
C ILE A 127 1.55 -12.93 17.87
N LYS A 128 1.13 -11.83 17.24
CA LYS A 128 0.86 -10.57 17.95
C LYS A 128 -0.26 -10.68 18.96
N LYS A 129 -1.29 -11.46 18.66
CA LYS A 129 -2.38 -11.72 19.61
C LYS A 129 -1.92 -12.59 20.77
N ILE A 130 -1.21 -13.67 20.50
CA ILE A 130 -0.64 -14.54 21.53
C ILE A 130 0.25 -13.73 22.48
N SER A 131 1.15 -12.92 21.96
CA SER A 131 2.10 -12.15 22.77
C SER A 131 1.46 -11.11 23.70
N LYS A 132 0.22 -10.73 23.46
CA LYS A 132 -0.54 -9.86 24.38
C LYS A 132 -1.08 -10.60 25.59
N GLU A 133 -1.40 -11.86 25.42
CA GLU A 133 -2.04 -12.71 26.44
C GLU A 133 -1.00 -13.58 27.19
N ASP A 134 0.09 -13.96 26.51
CA ASP A 134 1.15 -14.80 27.03
C ASP A 134 2.52 -14.07 26.95
N PRO A 135 3.01 -13.56 28.09
CA PRO A 135 4.29 -12.83 28.13
C PRO A 135 5.52 -13.71 27.87
N ARG A 136 5.35 -15.03 27.77
CA ARG A 136 6.43 -15.95 27.37
C ARG A 136 6.73 -15.87 25.88
N ILE A 137 5.83 -15.28 25.07
CA ILE A 137 6.03 -15.06 23.63
C ILE A 137 6.30 -13.58 23.37
N ASP A 138 7.49 -13.25 22.88
CA ASP A 138 7.84 -11.88 22.51
C ASP A 138 7.28 -11.50 21.14
N GLY A 139 6.37 -10.55 21.10
CA GLY A 139 5.81 -9.93 19.91
C GLY A 139 5.98 -8.42 19.91
N SER A 140 6.96 -7.90 20.68
CA SER A 140 7.15 -6.45 20.84
C SER A 140 7.57 -5.72 19.55
N ASP A 141 8.24 -6.43 18.63
CA ASP A 141 8.68 -5.93 17.32
C ASP A 141 7.56 -5.94 16.25
N LEU A 142 6.43 -6.60 16.52
CA LEU A 142 5.33 -6.73 15.58
C LEU A 142 4.35 -5.55 15.71
N PRO A 143 3.79 -5.06 14.59
CA PRO A 143 2.77 -4.01 14.60
C PRO A 143 1.50 -4.46 15.33
N PRO A 144 0.59 -3.53 15.67
CA PRO A 144 -0.71 -3.88 16.26
C PRO A 144 -1.48 -4.86 15.39
N ALA A 145 -2.14 -5.85 16.00
CA ALA A 145 -2.98 -6.79 15.28
C ALA A 145 -4.29 -6.13 14.81
N LEU A 146 -4.69 -6.45 13.58
CA LEU A 146 -5.88 -5.89 12.90
C LEU A 146 -7.13 -6.77 13.03
N ILE A 147 -6.96 -8.04 13.38
CA ILE A 147 -8.05 -9.02 13.46
C ILE A 147 -8.24 -9.55 14.88
N ASN A 148 -9.45 -10.05 15.16
CA ASN A 148 -9.70 -10.89 16.30
C ASN A 148 -9.50 -12.36 15.93
N LEU A 149 -9.09 -13.19 16.91
CA LEU A 149 -8.89 -14.62 16.67
C LEU A 149 -10.20 -15.44 16.73
N ASN A 150 -11.33 -14.81 17.01
CA ASN A 150 -12.62 -15.49 17.14
C ASN A 150 -13.34 -15.53 15.82
N ASP A 151 -13.41 -16.71 15.19
CA ASP A 151 -14.21 -16.98 14.00
C ASP A 151 -14.26 -15.80 13.00
N THR A 152 -13.09 -15.24 12.71
CA THR A 152 -12.94 -14.10 11.82
C THR A 152 -12.67 -14.58 10.39
N CYS A 153 -13.38 -14.02 9.43
CA CYS A 153 -13.07 -14.21 8.02
C CYS A 153 -13.00 -12.86 7.30
N GLY A 154 -12.22 -12.81 6.24
CA GLY A 154 -12.06 -11.60 5.44
C GLY A 154 -11.35 -11.88 4.12
N ALA A 155 -11.22 -10.83 3.32
CA ALA A 155 -10.43 -10.84 2.10
C ALA A 155 -9.69 -9.52 1.96
N PHE A 156 -8.48 -9.56 1.42
CA PHE A 156 -7.75 -8.34 1.08
C PHE A 156 -8.49 -7.59 -0.03
N ALA A 157 -8.62 -6.27 0.14
CA ALA A 157 -9.36 -5.45 -0.81
C ALA A 157 -8.71 -5.45 -2.21
N PHE A 158 -7.37 -5.60 -2.27
CA PHE A 158 -6.60 -5.55 -3.51
C PHE A 158 -5.67 -6.75 -3.65
N ASP A 159 -5.41 -7.19 -4.89
CA ASP A 159 -4.49 -8.30 -5.21
C ASP A 159 -3.03 -7.91 -5.02
N TYR A 160 -2.71 -6.68 -5.47
CA TYR A 160 -1.40 -6.07 -5.31
C TYR A 160 -1.52 -4.81 -4.46
N GLN A 161 -0.62 -4.67 -3.51
CA GLN A 161 -0.57 -3.50 -2.63
C GLN A 161 0.87 -3.24 -2.19
N SER A 162 1.35 -2.04 -2.47
CA SER A 162 2.71 -1.61 -2.17
C SER A 162 2.74 -0.14 -1.76
N ILE A 163 3.63 0.19 -0.83
CA ILE A 163 3.86 1.55 -0.34
C ILE A 163 5.34 1.85 -0.52
N TYR A 164 5.66 2.83 -1.36
CA TYR A 164 7.02 3.24 -1.65
C TYR A 164 7.52 4.23 -0.60
N SER A 165 7.86 3.71 0.57
CA SER A 165 8.37 4.44 1.73
C SER A 165 9.40 3.58 2.47
N PRO A 166 10.26 4.14 3.34
CA PRO A 166 11.30 3.37 4.03
C PRO A 166 10.77 2.15 4.77
N TYR A 167 9.64 2.30 5.47
CA TYR A 167 9.03 1.19 6.21
C TYR A 167 8.33 0.20 5.26
N GLY A 168 7.70 0.68 4.18
CA GLY A 168 7.00 -0.14 3.18
C GLY A 168 7.93 -0.89 2.22
N LEU A 169 9.20 -0.47 2.10
CA LEU A 169 10.23 -1.14 1.29
C LEU A 169 11.08 -2.12 2.09
N ASN A 170 11.00 -2.07 3.43
CA ASN A 170 11.76 -2.99 4.26
C ASN A 170 11.20 -4.42 4.13
N ALA A 171 12.00 -5.32 3.54
CA ALA A 171 11.61 -6.70 3.27
C ALA A 171 11.18 -7.47 4.53
N ASP A 172 11.76 -7.15 5.70
CA ASP A 172 11.39 -7.77 6.97
C ASP A 172 10.00 -7.35 7.47
N HIS A 173 9.48 -6.21 6.98
CA HIS A 173 8.19 -5.66 7.40
C HIS A 173 7.05 -5.88 6.39
N THR A 174 7.33 -5.92 5.08
CA THR A 174 6.29 -5.94 4.04
C THR A 174 5.28 -7.08 4.23
N GLY A 175 5.76 -8.30 4.44
CA GLY A 175 4.89 -9.47 4.66
C GLY A 175 4.09 -9.39 5.96
N VAL A 176 4.70 -8.83 7.03
CA VAL A 176 4.09 -8.67 8.36
C VAL A 176 2.86 -7.76 8.30
N ILE A 177 2.93 -6.67 7.52
CA ILE A 177 1.84 -5.70 7.34
C ILE A 177 0.98 -5.98 6.10
N GLY A 178 1.18 -7.13 5.44
CA GLY A 178 0.35 -7.58 4.31
C GLY A 178 0.63 -6.87 2.98
N LEU A 179 1.78 -6.22 2.82
CA LEU A 179 2.20 -5.62 1.55
C LEU A 179 2.92 -6.64 0.65
N ASN A 180 2.95 -6.35 -0.64
CA ASN A 180 3.87 -6.99 -1.57
C ASN A 180 5.25 -6.33 -1.45
N ASN A 181 6.31 -7.12 -1.49
CA ASN A 181 7.65 -6.57 -1.65
C ASN A 181 7.74 -5.98 -3.07
N PHE A 182 8.11 -4.71 -3.13
CA PHE A 182 8.18 -3.97 -4.38
C PHE A 182 9.29 -4.52 -5.29
N ASP A 183 10.50 -4.70 -4.76
CA ASP A 183 11.67 -5.12 -5.53
C ASP A 183 11.53 -6.55 -6.07
N ASP A 184 10.88 -7.44 -5.31
CA ASP A 184 10.64 -8.83 -5.73
C ASP A 184 9.47 -8.97 -6.72
N SER A 185 8.64 -7.95 -6.86
CA SER A 185 7.40 -8.01 -7.66
C SER A 185 7.58 -7.55 -9.10
N TRP A 186 8.54 -6.66 -9.36
CA TRP A 186 8.67 -5.96 -10.64
C TRP A 186 10.01 -6.19 -11.31
N GLY A 187 9.99 -6.70 -12.54
CA GLY A 187 11.14 -6.76 -13.42
C GLY A 187 11.46 -5.40 -14.06
N ILE A 188 10.40 -4.67 -14.48
CA ILE A 188 10.47 -3.29 -14.97
C ILE A 188 9.34 -2.51 -14.31
N TRP A 189 9.65 -1.33 -13.75
CA TRP A 189 8.67 -0.46 -13.11
C TRP A 189 8.72 0.96 -13.68
N GLY A 190 7.56 1.61 -13.77
CA GLY A 190 7.41 3.00 -14.17
C GLY A 190 7.98 3.29 -15.57
N HIS A 191 8.63 4.43 -15.71
CA HIS A 191 9.24 4.89 -16.96
C HIS A 191 10.69 4.38 -17.13
N ASN A 192 11.02 3.18 -16.59
CA ASN A 192 12.38 2.64 -16.60
C ASN A 192 12.63 1.64 -17.73
N LEU A 193 11.87 1.68 -18.81
CA LEU A 193 12.04 0.76 -19.93
C LEU A 193 13.43 0.88 -20.59
N ARG A 194 14.06 2.05 -20.51
CA ARG A 194 15.41 2.28 -21.02
C ARG A 194 16.48 1.36 -20.42
N LYS A 195 16.26 0.81 -19.24
CA LYS A 195 17.20 -0.13 -18.60
C LYS A 195 17.40 -1.43 -19.40
N VAL A 196 16.47 -1.76 -20.30
CA VAL A 196 16.58 -2.95 -21.16
C VAL A 196 17.40 -2.68 -22.42
N LEU A 197 17.67 -1.40 -22.74
CA LEU A 197 18.33 -1.00 -23.95
C LEU A 197 19.84 -1.29 -23.86
N GLY A 198 20.35 -2.02 -24.84
CA GLY A 198 21.77 -2.29 -25.01
C GLY A 198 22.50 -1.21 -25.83
N LYS A 199 23.60 -1.63 -26.48
CA LYS A 199 24.45 -0.76 -27.32
C LYS A 199 23.71 -0.17 -28.54
N ASP A 200 22.62 -0.79 -28.97
CA ASP A 200 21.83 -0.41 -30.15
C ASP A 200 20.60 0.43 -29.78
N ALA A 201 20.68 1.23 -28.72
CA ALA A 201 19.57 2.06 -28.25
C ALA A 201 19.01 3.00 -29.33
N GLU A 202 19.87 3.48 -30.25
CA GLU A 202 19.47 4.36 -31.34
C GLU A 202 18.43 3.75 -32.28
N LYS A 203 18.39 2.41 -32.43
CA LYS A 203 17.44 1.68 -33.27
C LYS A 203 15.99 1.68 -32.73
N VAL A 204 15.83 2.12 -31.49
CA VAL A 204 14.53 2.14 -30.79
C VAL A 204 14.06 3.56 -30.45
N TYR A 205 14.78 4.60 -30.89
CA TYR A 205 14.32 5.97 -30.67
C TYR A 205 13.11 6.30 -31.53
N ALA A 206 12.26 7.19 -31.01
CA ALA A 206 11.04 7.62 -31.67
C ALA A 206 11.31 8.51 -32.89
N THR A 207 10.36 8.56 -33.80
CA THR A 207 10.25 9.65 -34.79
C THR A 207 9.24 10.66 -34.27
N ILE A 208 9.69 11.88 -33.98
CA ILE A 208 8.87 13.00 -33.51
C ILE A 208 9.05 14.16 -34.50
N HIS A 209 7.95 14.73 -34.99
CA HIS A 209 7.98 15.79 -36.02
C HIS A 209 8.87 15.46 -37.23
N GLY A 210 8.87 14.18 -37.65
CA GLY A 210 9.61 13.68 -38.81
C GLY A 210 11.11 13.49 -38.58
N LYS A 211 11.62 13.60 -37.36
CA LYS A 211 13.02 13.41 -37.00
C LYS A 211 13.17 12.34 -35.91
N THR A 212 14.28 11.63 -35.92
CA THR A 212 14.66 10.74 -34.82
C THR A 212 14.90 11.57 -33.57
N ASP A 213 14.29 11.15 -32.46
CA ASP A 213 14.32 11.85 -31.18
C ASP A 213 14.54 10.84 -30.05
N ASP A 214 15.58 11.04 -29.28
CA ASP A 214 15.99 10.16 -28.18
C ASP A 214 15.21 10.41 -26.89
N SER A 215 14.37 11.46 -26.83
CA SER A 215 13.52 11.71 -25.65
C SER A 215 12.39 10.70 -25.50
N GLN A 216 12.12 9.90 -26.53
CA GLN A 216 11.04 8.90 -26.52
C GLN A 216 11.44 7.64 -27.32
N LEU A 217 10.69 6.56 -27.08
CA LEU A 217 10.92 5.24 -27.67
C LEU A 217 9.88 4.91 -28.75
N CYS A 218 10.30 4.07 -29.72
CA CYS A 218 9.45 3.54 -30.78
C CYS A 218 8.90 2.15 -30.39
N PHE A 219 7.65 2.08 -30.00
CA PHE A 219 7.00 0.84 -29.54
C PHE A 219 6.62 -0.12 -30.67
N SER A 220 6.71 0.28 -31.94
CA SER A 220 6.57 -0.60 -33.10
C SER A 220 7.90 -1.16 -33.62
N SER A 221 9.05 -0.82 -32.97
CA SER A 221 10.35 -1.32 -33.35
C SER A 221 10.52 -2.78 -33.03
N GLU A 222 10.96 -3.59 -34.00
CA GLU A 222 11.29 -5.01 -33.78
C GLU A 222 12.53 -5.15 -32.86
N ASP A 223 13.47 -4.21 -32.94
CA ASP A 223 14.63 -4.21 -32.03
C ASP A 223 14.20 -3.93 -30.59
N MET A 224 13.17 -3.09 -30.34
CA MET A 224 12.58 -2.89 -29.01
C MET A 224 12.02 -4.21 -28.46
N TYR A 225 11.21 -4.91 -29.25
CA TYR A 225 10.66 -6.21 -28.86
C TYR A 225 11.77 -7.20 -28.47
N ARG A 226 12.81 -7.36 -29.31
CA ARG A 226 13.92 -8.29 -29.06
C ARG A 226 14.73 -7.93 -27.82
N GLN A 227 14.97 -6.65 -27.58
CA GLN A 227 15.71 -6.20 -26.38
C GLN A 227 14.93 -6.48 -25.11
N ILE A 228 13.61 -6.24 -25.09
CA ILE A 228 12.75 -6.59 -23.96
C ILE A 228 12.67 -8.10 -23.76
N GLU A 229 12.48 -8.87 -24.84
CA GLU A 229 12.44 -10.35 -24.79
C GLU A 229 13.73 -10.90 -24.19
N SER A 230 14.90 -10.50 -24.70
CA SER A 230 16.21 -10.93 -24.18
C SER A 230 16.36 -10.57 -22.70
N TYR A 231 16.03 -9.32 -22.32
CA TYR A 231 16.10 -8.88 -20.94
C TYR A 231 15.24 -9.72 -19.99
N ILE A 232 14.03 -10.09 -20.41
CA ILE A 232 13.13 -10.94 -19.59
C ILE A 232 13.72 -12.34 -19.46
N VAL A 233 14.16 -12.95 -20.56
CA VAL A 233 14.74 -14.33 -20.55
C VAL A 233 15.98 -14.36 -19.67
N ASP A 234 16.89 -13.40 -19.83
CA ASP A 234 18.20 -13.41 -19.17
C ASP A 234 18.12 -13.13 -17.66
N ASN A 235 17.14 -12.33 -17.21
CA ASN A 235 17.06 -11.90 -15.80
C ASN A 235 15.92 -12.55 -15.02
N PHE A 236 14.84 -12.98 -15.67
CA PHE A 236 13.62 -13.47 -14.99
C PHE A 236 13.16 -14.85 -15.48
N GLY A 237 13.73 -15.34 -16.57
CA GLY A 237 13.36 -16.59 -17.20
C GLY A 237 11.98 -16.57 -17.86
N GLU A 238 11.65 -17.62 -18.61
CA GLU A 238 10.37 -17.71 -19.34
C GLU A 238 9.17 -18.10 -18.47
N LYS A 239 9.42 -18.74 -17.34
CA LYS A 239 8.40 -19.35 -16.47
C LYS A 239 8.19 -18.62 -15.14
N GLY A 240 8.89 -17.52 -14.93
CA GLY A 240 8.76 -16.70 -13.74
C GLY A 240 7.38 -16.01 -13.64
N ASN A 241 7.05 -15.48 -12.47
CA ASN A 241 5.81 -14.75 -12.23
C ASN A 241 6.14 -13.31 -11.80
N PHE A 242 6.72 -12.53 -12.72
CA PHE A 242 7.09 -11.14 -12.51
C PHE A 242 6.16 -10.20 -13.27
N ARG A 243 6.14 -8.96 -12.84
CA ARG A 243 5.40 -7.87 -13.48
C ARG A 243 6.34 -6.94 -14.23
N PHE A 244 5.90 -6.47 -15.38
CA PHE A 244 6.67 -5.56 -16.25
C PHE A 244 5.80 -4.41 -16.70
N VAL A 245 6.28 -3.18 -16.46
CA VAL A 245 5.66 -1.97 -17.02
C VAL A 245 6.31 -1.67 -18.37
N ILE A 246 5.51 -1.68 -19.41
CA ILE A 246 5.87 -1.31 -20.77
C ILE A 246 5.19 0.03 -21.07
N ALA A 247 5.89 1.11 -20.78
CA ALA A 247 5.35 2.46 -20.88
C ALA A 247 6.34 3.41 -21.57
N PRO A 248 5.83 4.44 -22.28
CA PRO A 248 6.64 5.53 -22.77
C PRO A 248 7.40 6.27 -21.67
N ASP A 249 8.47 6.96 -22.05
CA ASP A 249 9.11 7.91 -21.16
C ASP A 249 8.16 9.07 -20.82
N ASP A 250 8.47 9.78 -19.74
CA ASP A 250 7.63 10.86 -19.18
C ASP A 250 7.73 12.13 -20.05
N THR A 251 7.25 12.03 -21.29
CA THR A 251 7.17 13.13 -22.26
C THR A 251 5.79 13.18 -22.92
N PRO A 252 5.35 14.37 -23.39
CA PRO A 252 4.02 14.53 -23.98
C PRO A 252 3.97 14.12 -25.47
N TYR A 253 5.00 13.50 -26.01
CA TYR A 253 5.11 13.14 -27.42
C TYR A 253 5.17 11.63 -27.63
N ALA A 254 4.55 11.14 -28.70
CA ALA A 254 4.57 9.75 -29.13
C ALA A 254 5.27 9.60 -30.47
N CYS A 255 5.81 8.40 -30.73
CA CYS A 255 6.41 8.06 -32.02
C CYS A 255 5.36 8.10 -33.14
N THR A 256 5.69 8.82 -34.23
CA THR A 256 4.90 8.94 -35.46
C THR A 256 5.64 8.40 -36.69
N CYS A 257 6.54 7.42 -36.53
CA CYS A 257 7.10 6.70 -37.67
C CYS A 257 6.00 6.00 -38.47
N ALA A 258 6.29 5.60 -39.72
CA ALA A 258 5.28 4.99 -40.61
C ALA A 258 4.54 3.80 -39.95
N THR A 259 5.26 2.93 -39.24
CA THR A 259 4.68 1.75 -38.57
C THR A 259 3.79 2.15 -37.39
N CYS A 260 4.25 3.06 -36.51
CA CYS A 260 3.45 3.55 -35.39
C CYS A 260 2.18 4.25 -35.87
N THR A 261 2.26 5.09 -36.92
CA THR A 261 1.11 5.76 -37.52
C THR A 261 0.13 4.76 -38.14
N ALA A 262 0.62 3.72 -38.83
CA ALA A 262 -0.21 2.65 -39.37
C ALA A 262 -0.94 1.84 -38.28
N LEU A 263 -0.38 1.74 -37.08
CA LEU A 263 -1.04 1.15 -35.92
C LEU A 263 -2.09 2.06 -35.27
N GLY A 264 -2.11 3.36 -35.61
CA GLY A 264 -3.04 4.35 -35.09
C GLY A 264 -2.45 5.36 -34.11
N ASN A 265 -1.11 5.40 -33.93
CA ASN A 265 -0.48 6.45 -33.13
C ASN A 265 -0.71 7.84 -33.74
N THR A 266 -0.81 8.82 -32.84
CA THR A 266 -0.72 10.24 -33.15
C THR A 266 0.40 10.87 -32.34
N GLU A 267 0.73 12.14 -32.58
CA GLU A 267 1.77 12.84 -31.80
C GLU A 267 1.56 12.80 -30.29
N LYS A 268 0.32 12.64 -29.83
CA LYS A 268 -0.07 12.65 -28.42
C LYS A 268 -0.67 11.33 -27.91
N ASN A 269 -0.73 10.31 -28.77
CA ASN A 269 -1.30 9.02 -28.41
C ASN A 269 -0.40 7.87 -28.87
N ALA A 270 0.24 7.20 -27.93
CA ALA A 270 1.08 6.02 -28.14
C ALA A 270 0.33 4.70 -27.86
N THR A 271 -0.90 4.76 -27.32
CA THR A 271 -1.65 3.57 -26.88
C THR A 271 -1.70 2.46 -27.91
N PRO A 272 -1.93 2.72 -29.23
CA PRO A 272 -2.02 1.65 -30.21
C PRO A 272 -0.72 0.84 -30.34
N ALA A 273 0.43 1.49 -30.51
CA ALA A 273 1.71 0.82 -30.66
C ALA A 273 2.16 0.13 -29.36
N VAL A 274 1.94 0.76 -28.19
CA VAL A 274 2.23 0.17 -26.88
C VAL A 274 1.37 -1.08 -26.66
N THR A 275 0.09 -1.02 -26.97
CA THR A 275 -0.82 -2.17 -26.84
C THR A 275 -0.35 -3.35 -27.71
N GLU A 276 0.04 -3.09 -28.97
CA GLU A 276 0.53 -4.14 -29.87
C GLU A 276 1.77 -4.83 -29.30
N LEU A 277 2.75 -4.07 -28.84
CA LEU A 277 3.96 -4.60 -28.22
C LEU A 277 3.66 -5.45 -26.99
N ILE A 278 2.79 -4.96 -26.09
CA ILE A 278 2.41 -5.68 -24.86
C ILE A 278 1.70 -6.99 -25.20
N LEU A 279 0.80 -7.00 -26.18
CA LEU A 279 0.10 -8.23 -26.59
C LEU A 279 1.08 -9.29 -27.12
N ARG A 280 2.07 -8.91 -27.92
CA ARG A 280 3.13 -9.83 -28.37
C ARG A 280 3.94 -10.38 -27.19
N LEU A 281 4.35 -9.54 -26.26
CA LEU A 281 5.09 -9.96 -25.04
C LEU A 281 4.25 -10.89 -24.17
N SER A 282 2.97 -10.58 -23.96
CA SER A 282 2.07 -11.39 -23.13
C SER A 282 1.82 -12.80 -23.69
N GLN A 283 1.79 -12.94 -25.03
CA GLN A 283 1.70 -14.23 -25.71
C GLN A 283 3.00 -15.03 -25.56
N ARG A 284 4.16 -14.36 -25.68
CA ARG A 284 5.48 -14.98 -25.54
C ARG A 284 5.74 -15.46 -24.10
N PHE A 285 5.26 -14.71 -23.11
CA PHE A 285 5.48 -14.97 -21.69
C PHE A 285 4.16 -15.08 -20.89
N PRO A 286 3.41 -16.19 -21.04
CA PRO A 286 2.07 -16.31 -20.48
C PRO A 286 2.03 -16.39 -18.94
N LYS A 287 3.18 -16.58 -18.27
CA LYS A 287 3.29 -16.60 -16.80
C LYS A 287 3.62 -15.24 -16.20
N HIS A 288 4.23 -14.35 -16.98
CA HIS A 288 4.50 -12.97 -16.57
C HIS A 288 3.27 -12.09 -16.80
N THR A 289 3.21 -10.98 -16.06
CA THR A 289 2.14 -9.99 -16.21
C THR A 289 2.71 -8.68 -16.75
N PHE A 290 2.04 -8.08 -17.73
CA PHE A 290 2.47 -6.87 -18.39
C PHE A 290 1.48 -5.74 -18.15
N PHE A 291 1.99 -4.54 -17.89
CA PHE A 291 1.18 -3.35 -17.69
C PHE A 291 1.64 -2.22 -18.61
N THR A 292 0.69 -1.48 -19.16
CA THR A 292 0.95 -0.12 -19.62
C THR A 292 0.53 0.87 -18.54
N THR A 293 0.82 2.17 -18.76
CA THR A 293 0.26 3.24 -17.91
C THR A 293 -0.94 3.89 -18.57
N SER A 294 -1.88 4.41 -17.81
CA SER A 294 -2.86 5.39 -18.27
C SER A 294 -2.38 6.77 -17.82
N TYR A 295 -1.44 7.33 -18.59
CA TYR A 295 -0.75 8.58 -18.29
C TYR A 295 -0.18 9.21 -19.58
N LEU A 296 -0.26 10.54 -19.72
CA LEU A 296 0.22 11.30 -20.87
C LEU A 296 -0.19 10.64 -22.22
N THR A 297 0.79 10.17 -22.99
CA THR A 297 0.56 9.61 -24.33
C THR A 297 -0.16 8.26 -24.34
N THR A 298 -0.31 7.60 -23.20
CA THR A 298 -1.06 6.34 -23.04
C THR A 298 -2.34 6.49 -22.21
N GLN A 299 -2.84 7.71 -22.05
CA GLN A 299 -4.05 7.97 -21.27
C GLN A 299 -5.32 7.40 -21.89
N GLN A 300 -5.38 7.30 -23.23
CA GLN A 300 -6.53 6.77 -23.93
C GLN A 300 -6.65 5.26 -23.75
N VAL A 301 -7.88 4.78 -23.56
CA VAL A 301 -8.16 3.35 -23.46
C VAL A 301 -7.99 2.71 -24.85
N THR A 302 -7.36 1.53 -24.89
CA THR A 302 -7.26 0.74 -26.12
C THR A 302 -8.65 0.20 -26.54
N ASP A 303 -8.85 -0.01 -27.83
CA ASP A 303 -10.03 -0.68 -28.40
C ASP A 303 -9.94 -2.22 -28.36
N LYS A 304 -8.78 -2.77 -27.96
CA LYS A 304 -8.54 -4.22 -27.89
C LYS A 304 -8.88 -4.78 -26.52
N GLN A 305 -9.48 -5.96 -26.49
CA GLN A 305 -9.59 -6.75 -25.26
C GLN A 305 -8.22 -7.25 -24.84
N LEU A 306 -7.87 -7.05 -23.58
CA LEU A 306 -6.58 -7.44 -23.02
C LEU A 306 -6.68 -8.82 -22.36
N PRO A 307 -5.70 -9.72 -22.59
CA PRO A 307 -5.68 -11.04 -21.95
C PRO A 307 -5.46 -10.93 -20.44
N PRO A 308 -5.75 -11.99 -19.66
CA PRO A 308 -5.66 -11.97 -18.18
C PRO A 308 -4.31 -11.57 -17.61
N ASN A 309 -3.23 -11.73 -18.37
CA ASN A 309 -1.88 -11.34 -17.96
C ASN A 309 -1.47 -9.95 -18.49
N VAL A 310 -2.43 -9.12 -18.92
CA VAL A 310 -2.19 -7.73 -19.33
C VAL A 310 -3.11 -6.80 -18.56
N GLY A 311 -2.55 -5.71 -18.04
CA GLY A 311 -3.26 -4.71 -17.27
C GLY A 311 -2.84 -3.28 -17.58
N VAL A 312 -3.36 -2.37 -16.79
CA VAL A 312 -3.08 -0.93 -16.84
C VAL A 312 -2.77 -0.40 -15.45
N ILE A 313 -1.81 0.52 -15.36
CA ILE A 313 -1.57 1.32 -14.16
C ILE A 313 -2.11 2.73 -14.44
N VAL A 314 -3.21 3.07 -13.79
CA VAL A 314 -3.84 4.39 -13.93
C VAL A 314 -3.16 5.37 -12.98
N SER A 315 -2.56 6.42 -13.53
CA SER A 315 -1.95 7.49 -12.72
C SER A 315 -3.03 8.38 -12.12
N ALA A 316 -2.95 8.59 -10.81
CA ALA A 316 -3.82 9.48 -10.06
C ALA A 316 -3.18 10.87 -9.81
N ILE A 317 -2.12 11.24 -10.56
CA ILE A 317 -1.39 12.50 -10.37
C ILE A 317 -2.29 13.74 -10.56
N ASP A 318 -3.23 13.68 -11.50
CA ASP A 318 -4.18 14.75 -11.78
C ASP A 318 -5.46 14.67 -10.94
N TYR A 319 -5.64 13.58 -10.18
CA TYR A 319 -6.76 13.42 -9.28
C TYR A 319 -6.45 14.11 -7.94
N PRO A 320 -7.16 15.19 -7.59
CA PRO A 320 -6.77 16.03 -6.46
C PRO A 320 -6.68 15.30 -5.12
N LEU A 321 -5.59 15.52 -4.37
CA LEU A 321 -5.45 15.05 -2.99
C LEU A 321 -6.28 15.92 -2.05
N ARG A 322 -7.54 15.60 -1.90
CA ARG A 322 -8.48 16.27 -1.01
C ARG A 322 -9.56 15.32 -0.56
N ARG A 323 -10.32 15.73 0.43
CA ARG A 323 -11.55 15.01 0.80
C ARG A 323 -12.42 14.78 -0.43
N THR A 324 -12.89 13.55 -0.60
CA THR A 324 -13.85 13.17 -1.63
C THR A 324 -15.09 12.52 -1.03
N ASP A 325 -16.25 12.75 -1.64
CA ASP A 325 -17.50 12.04 -1.37
C ASP A 325 -17.99 11.25 -2.60
N GLY A 326 -17.16 11.18 -3.64
CA GLY A 326 -17.46 10.49 -4.90
C GLY A 326 -18.49 11.20 -5.79
N LYS A 327 -18.88 12.45 -5.48
CA LYS A 327 -19.99 13.14 -6.16
C LYS A 327 -19.57 14.31 -7.02
N ASP A 328 -18.41 14.90 -6.77
CA ASP A 328 -17.96 16.03 -7.57
C ASP A 328 -17.49 15.60 -8.98
N GLU A 329 -17.23 16.57 -9.83
CA GLU A 329 -16.88 16.34 -11.23
C GLU A 329 -15.55 15.62 -11.41
N GLN A 330 -14.56 15.90 -10.55
CA GLN A 330 -13.24 15.25 -10.63
C GLN A 330 -13.32 13.79 -10.18
N ASP A 331 -14.12 13.51 -9.15
CA ASP A 331 -14.37 12.15 -8.68
C ASP A 331 -15.07 11.33 -9.79
N LYS A 332 -16.10 11.88 -10.42
CA LYS A 332 -16.81 11.25 -11.53
C LYS A 332 -15.89 11.00 -12.73
N LYS A 333 -15.07 11.98 -13.10
CA LYS A 333 -14.13 11.86 -14.21
C LYS A 333 -13.11 10.74 -13.96
N PHE A 334 -12.56 10.66 -12.75
CA PHE A 334 -11.61 9.59 -12.42
C PHE A 334 -12.30 8.22 -12.38
N ALA A 335 -13.48 8.14 -11.79
CA ALA A 335 -14.30 6.93 -11.78
C ALA A 335 -14.63 6.45 -13.20
N GLU A 336 -15.04 7.35 -14.10
CA GLU A 336 -15.30 7.05 -15.51
C GLU A 336 -14.05 6.53 -16.24
N GLN A 337 -12.87 7.08 -15.94
CA GLN A 337 -11.61 6.58 -16.48
C GLN A 337 -11.38 5.12 -16.08
N LEU A 338 -11.59 4.76 -14.80
CA LEU A 338 -11.49 3.39 -14.32
C LEU A 338 -12.53 2.47 -14.98
N ASP A 339 -13.78 2.91 -15.05
CA ASP A 339 -14.87 2.14 -15.67
C ASP A 339 -14.62 1.90 -17.17
N ASN A 340 -13.98 2.84 -17.87
CA ASN A 340 -13.60 2.67 -19.26
C ASN A 340 -12.48 1.62 -19.42
N TRP A 341 -11.45 1.63 -18.56
CA TRP A 341 -10.43 0.58 -18.55
C TRP A 341 -10.99 -0.78 -18.17
N LYS A 342 -11.97 -0.84 -17.27
CA LYS A 342 -12.65 -2.08 -16.86
C LYS A 342 -13.36 -2.80 -18.00
N LYS A 343 -13.72 -2.11 -19.08
CA LYS A 343 -14.31 -2.72 -20.28
C LYS A 343 -13.34 -3.60 -21.04
N VAL A 344 -12.03 -3.38 -20.90
CA VAL A 344 -10.99 -4.06 -21.68
C VAL A 344 -10.04 -4.92 -20.83
N THR A 345 -9.94 -4.70 -19.51
CA THR A 345 -9.14 -5.51 -18.59
C THR A 345 -9.71 -5.51 -17.17
N ASN A 346 -9.46 -6.61 -16.42
CA ASN A 346 -9.71 -6.67 -14.98
C ASN A 346 -8.46 -6.35 -14.14
N ASN A 347 -7.29 -6.20 -14.77
CA ASN A 347 -6.04 -5.88 -14.09
C ASN A 347 -5.82 -4.36 -14.11
N ILE A 348 -6.52 -3.65 -13.22
CA ILE A 348 -6.42 -2.19 -13.08
C ILE A 348 -5.68 -1.89 -11.79
N TYR A 349 -4.46 -1.36 -11.92
CA TYR A 349 -3.69 -0.87 -10.80
C TYR A 349 -3.76 0.65 -10.75
N ILE A 350 -3.66 1.21 -9.56
CA ILE A 350 -3.61 2.66 -9.35
C ILE A 350 -2.21 3.04 -8.87
N TRP A 351 -1.63 4.05 -9.52
CA TRP A 351 -0.47 4.75 -9.03
C TRP A 351 -0.94 6.02 -8.33
N ASP A 352 -1.04 5.95 -7.02
CA ASP A 352 -1.49 7.07 -6.19
C ASP A 352 -0.33 7.66 -5.36
N TYR A 353 -0.54 8.80 -4.74
CA TYR A 353 0.49 9.63 -4.14
C TYR A 353 0.15 9.93 -2.69
N ILE A 354 1.14 9.80 -1.80
CA ILE A 354 0.93 9.93 -0.35
C ILE A 354 1.85 10.94 0.33
N ASN A 355 2.65 11.67 -0.44
CA ASN A 355 3.60 12.66 0.08
C ASN A 355 3.59 13.95 -0.75
N ASN A 356 4.11 15.01 -0.15
CA ASN A 356 4.61 16.19 -0.84
C ASN A 356 6.06 15.91 -1.28
N PHE A 357 6.35 15.90 -2.57
CA PHE A 357 7.67 15.55 -3.13
C PHE A 357 8.70 16.67 -3.01
N ASP A 358 8.29 17.91 -2.70
CA ASP A 358 9.21 19.01 -2.40
C ASP A 358 9.64 19.00 -0.92
N ASP A 359 8.87 18.33 -0.03
CA ASP A 359 9.13 18.34 1.40
C ASP A 359 8.57 17.08 2.09
N TYR A 360 9.45 16.15 2.43
CA TYR A 360 9.10 14.94 3.20
C TYR A 360 9.10 15.15 4.72
N LEU A 361 9.68 16.25 5.21
CA LEU A 361 9.89 16.47 6.65
C LEU A 361 8.71 17.16 7.31
N THR A 362 7.98 18.01 6.60
CA THR A 362 6.70 18.54 7.11
C THR A 362 5.66 17.41 7.16
N PRO A 363 4.96 17.22 8.28
CA PRO A 363 3.92 16.19 8.39
C PRO A 363 2.85 16.34 7.30
N PHE A 364 2.51 15.24 6.63
CA PHE A 364 1.56 15.23 5.52
C PHE A 364 0.33 14.38 5.87
N PRO A 365 -0.82 15.00 6.20
CA PRO A 365 -2.03 14.33 6.69
C PRO A 365 -2.86 13.74 5.54
N ILE A 366 -2.51 12.54 5.11
CA ILE A 366 -3.08 11.88 3.92
C ILE A 366 -4.04 10.74 4.23
N LEU A 367 -4.07 10.24 5.49
CA LEU A 367 -4.68 8.96 5.80
C LEU A 367 -6.19 8.92 5.55
N LYS A 368 -6.93 9.92 6.02
CA LYS A 368 -8.39 10.00 5.80
C LYS A 368 -8.74 10.24 4.32
N ILE A 369 -7.90 10.98 3.62
CA ILE A 369 -8.04 11.21 2.18
C ILE A 369 -7.76 9.90 1.42
N ALA A 370 -6.66 9.22 1.74
CA ALA A 370 -6.32 7.93 1.13
C ALA A 370 -7.42 6.87 1.37
N GLN A 371 -8.02 6.82 2.55
CA GLN A 371 -9.15 5.94 2.83
C GLN A 371 -10.30 6.15 1.84
N GLN A 372 -10.74 7.38 1.67
CA GLN A 372 -11.85 7.73 0.77
C GLN A 372 -11.51 7.38 -0.70
N ARG A 373 -10.26 7.63 -1.10
CA ARG A 373 -9.77 7.28 -2.44
C ARG A 373 -9.74 5.76 -2.64
N LEU A 374 -9.24 5.00 -1.67
CA LEU A 374 -9.25 3.53 -1.72
C LEU A 374 -10.65 2.93 -1.82
N GLN A 375 -11.63 3.52 -1.13
CA GLN A 375 -13.05 3.13 -1.25
C GLN A 375 -13.56 3.36 -2.68
N LEU A 376 -13.29 4.53 -3.27
CA LEU A 376 -13.63 4.83 -4.65
C LEU A 376 -12.94 3.87 -5.63
N PHE A 377 -11.63 3.66 -5.49
CA PHE A 377 -10.86 2.78 -6.38
C PHE A 377 -11.38 1.34 -6.35
N LYS A 378 -11.65 0.81 -5.14
CA LYS A 378 -12.24 -0.51 -4.96
C LYS A 378 -13.63 -0.62 -5.61
N GLN A 379 -14.48 0.38 -5.42
CA GLN A 379 -15.83 0.43 -6.02
C GLN A 379 -15.77 0.36 -7.55
N HIS A 380 -14.78 1.01 -8.18
CA HIS A 380 -14.60 1.04 -9.63
C HIS A 380 -13.66 -0.05 -10.17
N GLY A 381 -13.38 -1.08 -9.36
CA GLY A 381 -12.74 -2.32 -9.82
C GLY A 381 -11.22 -2.29 -9.89
N ALA A 382 -10.55 -1.36 -9.20
CA ALA A 382 -9.12 -1.44 -9.04
C ALA A 382 -8.74 -2.75 -8.34
N SER A 383 -7.77 -3.47 -8.90
CA SER A 383 -7.25 -4.74 -8.38
C SER A 383 -5.89 -4.59 -7.69
N GLY A 384 -5.19 -3.47 -7.89
CA GLY A 384 -3.90 -3.22 -7.26
C GLY A 384 -3.68 -1.75 -6.95
N ILE A 385 -2.89 -1.47 -5.92
CA ILE A 385 -2.53 -0.13 -5.49
C ILE A 385 -1.02 -0.03 -5.28
N PHE A 386 -0.42 0.99 -5.88
CA PHE A 386 0.92 1.45 -5.57
C PHE A 386 0.83 2.88 -5.02
N PHE A 387 1.19 3.04 -3.75
CA PHE A 387 1.32 4.35 -3.13
C PHE A 387 2.74 4.88 -3.31
N ASN A 388 2.89 5.93 -4.09
CA ASN A 388 4.14 6.64 -4.27
C ASN A 388 4.38 7.59 -3.09
N GLY A 389 5.39 7.29 -2.30
CA GLY A 389 5.78 8.03 -1.11
C GLY A 389 7.21 8.58 -1.22
N SER A 390 7.92 8.57 -0.10
CA SER A 390 9.29 9.13 -0.01
C SER A 390 10.40 8.18 -0.47
N GLY A 391 10.06 6.97 -0.93
CA GLY A 391 11.05 5.97 -1.32
C GLY A 391 11.93 5.56 -0.14
N TYR A 392 13.23 5.69 -0.32
CA TYR A 392 14.22 5.39 0.74
C TYR A 392 14.53 6.58 1.65
N SER A 393 13.93 7.75 1.37
CA SER A 393 14.15 8.96 2.16
C SER A 393 13.24 9.00 3.38
N TYR A 394 13.77 9.47 4.51
CA TYR A 394 12.97 9.68 5.72
C TYR A 394 11.77 10.61 5.44
N SER A 395 10.64 10.30 6.05
CA SER A 395 9.45 11.14 6.04
C SER A 395 8.84 11.16 7.44
N SER A 396 8.34 12.32 7.86
CA SER A 396 7.75 12.45 9.19
C SER A 396 6.54 11.52 9.37
N PHE A 397 6.54 10.77 10.47
CA PHE A 397 5.53 9.77 10.82
C PHE A 397 5.44 8.58 9.83
N ASP A 398 6.50 8.27 9.07
CA ASP A 398 6.44 7.26 8.02
C ASP A 398 5.96 5.88 8.50
N GLU A 399 6.53 5.34 9.59
CA GLU A 399 6.15 4.02 10.10
C GLU A 399 4.65 3.96 10.45
N MET A 400 4.14 4.98 11.17
CA MET A 400 2.73 5.07 11.55
C MET A 400 1.83 5.17 10.31
N ARG A 401 2.18 6.05 9.37
CA ARG A 401 1.43 6.22 8.11
C ARG A 401 1.41 4.95 7.28
N THR A 402 2.56 4.29 7.14
CA THR A 402 2.68 3.02 6.40
C THR A 402 1.87 1.92 7.07
N PHE A 403 1.88 1.80 8.40
CA PHE A 403 1.02 0.86 9.12
C PHE A 403 -0.47 1.12 8.87
N VAL A 404 -0.94 2.36 8.99
CA VAL A 404 -2.35 2.70 8.77
C VAL A 404 -2.75 2.47 7.31
N LEU A 405 -1.92 2.91 6.35
CA LEU A 405 -2.19 2.70 4.92
C LEU A 405 -2.21 1.22 4.55
N SER A 406 -1.31 0.39 5.11
CA SER A 406 -1.34 -1.06 4.87
C SER A 406 -2.62 -1.71 5.40
N ALA A 407 -3.10 -1.29 6.57
CA ALA A 407 -4.38 -1.74 7.11
C ALA A 407 -5.57 -1.34 6.21
N LEU A 408 -5.56 -0.13 5.68
CA LEU A 408 -6.58 0.36 4.74
C LEU A 408 -6.51 -0.34 3.38
N LEU A 409 -5.33 -0.74 2.92
CA LEU A 409 -5.16 -1.56 1.71
C LEU A 409 -5.73 -2.97 1.89
N ILE A 410 -5.70 -3.51 3.11
CA ILE A 410 -6.36 -4.78 3.45
C ILE A 410 -7.87 -4.57 3.52
N ASN A 411 -8.32 -3.55 4.25
CA ASN A 411 -9.73 -3.21 4.41
C ASN A 411 -9.94 -1.69 4.52
N PRO A 412 -10.42 -1.02 3.46
CA PRO A 412 -10.65 0.42 3.44
C PRO A 412 -11.72 0.93 4.41
N GLU A 413 -12.48 0.02 5.03
CA GLU A 413 -13.55 0.40 5.98
C GLU A 413 -13.06 0.50 7.43
N LEU A 414 -11.79 0.21 7.70
CA LEU A 414 -11.24 0.31 9.06
C LEU A 414 -11.18 1.76 9.52
N PRO A 415 -11.50 2.04 10.82
CA PRO A 415 -11.52 3.40 11.34
C PRO A 415 -10.10 3.96 11.49
N VAL A 416 -9.74 4.97 10.71
CA VAL A 416 -8.41 5.57 10.66
C VAL A 416 -7.94 6.03 12.04
N ASP A 417 -8.79 6.73 12.80
CA ASP A 417 -8.43 7.25 14.12
C ASP A 417 -8.08 6.14 15.12
N GLU A 418 -8.78 4.99 15.07
CA GLU A 418 -8.46 3.84 15.92
C GLU A 418 -7.16 3.14 15.50
N LEU A 419 -6.84 3.11 14.21
CA LEU A 419 -5.56 2.60 13.71
C LEU A 419 -4.39 3.47 14.19
N ILE A 420 -4.50 4.80 14.05
CA ILE A 420 -3.50 5.77 14.56
C ILE A 420 -3.30 5.58 16.06
N LYS A 421 -4.40 5.51 16.82
CA LYS A 421 -4.38 5.32 18.26
C LYS A 421 -3.73 4.00 18.67
N SER A 422 -4.06 2.92 17.97
CA SER A 422 -3.48 1.59 18.22
C SER A 422 -1.97 1.58 18.01
N TYR A 423 -1.50 2.25 16.93
CA TYR A 423 -0.07 2.36 16.66
C TYR A 423 0.66 3.16 17.74
N PHE A 424 0.19 4.37 18.08
CA PHE A 424 0.83 5.18 19.11
C PHE A 424 0.78 4.55 20.49
N ASN A 425 -0.30 3.89 20.85
CA ASN A 425 -0.39 3.16 22.14
C ASN A 425 0.69 2.09 22.29
N GLN A 426 1.08 1.44 21.21
CA GLN A 426 2.10 0.41 21.23
C GLN A 426 3.52 0.95 21.14
N GLU A 427 3.77 1.85 20.19
CA GLU A 427 5.12 2.27 19.82
C GLU A 427 5.63 3.46 20.65
N TYR A 428 4.72 4.18 21.33
CA TYR A 428 5.03 5.40 22.08
C TYR A 428 4.34 5.41 23.45
N PRO A 429 4.72 4.50 24.37
CA PRO A 429 4.04 4.34 25.67
C PRO A 429 3.99 5.61 26.52
N VAL A 430 5.00 6.50 26.44
CA VAL A 430 5.06 7.78 27.18
C VAL A 430 4.30 8.88 26.43
N SER A 431 4.55 9.06 25.14
CA SER A 431 4.06 10.21 24.34
C SER A 431 2.80 9.92 23.53
N LYS A 432 2.21 8.71 23.64
CA LYS A 432 1.10 8.22 22.82
C LYS A 432 -0.07 9.18 22.65
N LYS A 433 -0.56 9.77 23.75
CA LYS A 433 -1.73 10.64 23.70
C LYS A 433 -1.42 11.96 23.01
N TRP A 434 -0.27 12.53 23.31
CA TRP A 434 0.20 13.79 22.76
C TRP A 434 0.43 13.68 21.24
N LEU A 435 1.07 12.60 20.77
CA LEU A 435 1.26 12.30 19.33
C LEU A 435 -0.08 12.06 18.63
N TYR A 436 -0.98 11.28 19.24
CA TYR A 436 -2.30 10.99 18.70
C TYR A 436 -3.14 12.27 18.53
N ASP A 437 -3.22 13.09 19.57
CA ASP A 437 -4.01 14.32 19.54
C ASP A 437 -3.51 15.26 18.44
N TYR A 438 -2.20 15.44 18.32
CA TYR A 438 -1.61 16.29 17.30
C TYR A 438 -1.84 15.76 15.87
N TYR A 439 -1.53 14.48 15.63
CA TYR A 439 -1.64 13.93 14.29
C TYR A 439 -3.10 13.83 13.81
N THR A 440 -4.00 13.45 14.71
CA THR A 440 -5.45 13.40 14.40
C THR A 440 -6.00 14.79 14.10
N GLU A 441 -5.51 15.83 14.77
CA GLU A 441 -5.87 17.20 14.45
C GLU A 441 -5.40 17.60 13.04
N LEU A 442 -4.19 17.25 12.63
CA LEU A 442 -3.71 17.48 11.27
C LEU A 442 -4.61 16.78 10.22
N GLU A 443 -4.96 15.53 10.45
CA GLU A 443 -5.88 14.77 9.57
C GLU A 443 -7.26 15.45 9.47
N ASN A 444 -7.79 15.95 10.58
CA ASN A 444 -9.06 16.66 10.60
C ASN A 444 -8.99 17.99 9.85
N ASN A 445 -7.89 18.74 9.99
CA ASN A 445 -7.67 19.99 9.26
C ASN A 445 -7.63 19.75 7.74
N ALA A 446 -7.01 18.65 7.28
CA ALA A 446 -6.97 18.27 5.88
C ALA A 446 -8.35 17.91 5.29
N GLN A 447 -9.34 17.59 6.14
CA GLN A 447 -10.72 17.34 5.71
C GLN A 447 -11.51 18.62 5.34
N SER A 448 -10.90 19.79 5.40
CA SER A 448 -11.53 21.08 5.04
C SER A 448 -11.92 21.21 3.57
N GLY A 449 -11.56 20.24 2.73
CA GLY A 449 -11.83 20.23 1.28
C GLY A 449 -10.77 20.96 0.44
N LYS A 450 -9.77 21.58 1.08
CA LYS A 450 -8.62 22.13 0.35
C LYS A 450 -7.73 21.01 -0.18
N ARG A 451 -7.18 21.20 -1.37
CA ARG A 451 -6.24 20.27 -1.99
C ARG A 451 -4.90 20.30 -1.24
N LEU A 452 -4.36 19.12 -0.92
CA LEU A 452 -2.96 18.96 -0.54
C LEU A 452 -2.09 19.02 -1.80
N GLY A 453 -1.00 19.76 -1.75
CA GLY A 453 -0.07 19.86 -2.88
C GLY A 453 0.87 18.66 -2.93
N LEU A 454 1.06 18.10 -4.14
CA LEU A 454 2.12 17.11 -4.38
C LEU A 454 3.51 17.76 -4.46
N TYR A 455 3.55 19.02 -4.87
CA TYR A 455 4.71 19.88 -4.94
C TYR A 455 4.32 21.20 -4.31
N ALA A 456 4.60 21.38 -3.03
CA ALA A 456 4.08 22.48 -2.24
C ALA A 456 5.09 22.96 -1.20
N GLY A 457 5.22 24.26 -1.08
CA GLY A 457 6.01 24.87 -0.03
C GLY A 457 5.26 24.96 1.31
N ILE A 458 5.97 25.49 2.30
CA ILE A 458 5.44 25.62 3.67
C ILE A 458 4.19 26.52 3.75
N ARG A 459 4.04 27.52 2.85
CA ARG A 459 2.88 28.41 2.80
C ARG A 459 1.60 27.69 2.40
N GLU A 460 1.68 26.74 1.48
CA GLU A 460 0.56 25.94 1.06
C GLU A 460 0.13 25.00 2.19
N SER A 461 1.10 24.43 2.91
CA SER A 461 0.85 23.63 4.11
C SER A 461 0.15 24.44 5.21
N GLU A 462 0.62 25.67 5.48
CA GLU A 462 -0.01 26.60 6.45
C GLU A 462 -1.46 26.94 6.05
N LYS A 463 -1.72 27.22 4.77
CA LYS A 463 -3.06 27.51 4.28
C LYS A 463 -3.98 26.29 4.27
N GLY A 464 -3.41 25.10 4.15
CA GLY A 464 -4.13 23.82 4.01
C GLY A 464 -4.51 23.19 5.35
N PHE A 465 -3.54 22.84 6.14
CA PHE A 465 -3.73 21.99 7.32
C PHE A 465 -2.79 22.29 8.50
N LEU A 466 -1.65 22.95 8.27
CA LEU A 466 -0.63 23.20 9.28
C LEU A 466 -0.87 24.55 9.95
N TYR A 467 -1.36 24.55 11.19
CA TYR A 467 -1.51 25.78 11.98
C TYR A 467 -0.20 26.08 12.74
N PRO A 468 0.56 27.14 12.37
CA PRO A 468 1.89 27.39 12.92
C PRO A 468 1.94 27.47 14.45
N GLU A 469 0.95 28.10 15.09
CA GLU A 469 0.91 28.22 16.55
C GLU A 469 0.78 26.86 17.24
N LYS A 470 -0.06 25.97 16.69
CA LYS A 470 -0.25 24.62 17.21
C LYS A 470 0.98 23.76 16.95
N PHE A 471 1.58 23.90 15.76
CA PHE A 471 2.83 23.20 15.42
C PHE A 471 3.97 23.61 16.36
N ILE A 472 4.17 24.92 16.59
CA ILE A 472 5.24 25.41 17.47
C ILE A 472 5.02 24.92 18.90
N LYS A 473 3.80 24.97 19.41
CA LYS A 473 3.48 24.41 20.74
C LYS A 473 3.83 22.92 20.81
N PHE A 474 3.39 22.13 19.83
CA PHE A 474 3.70 20.71 19.74
C PHE A 474 5.21 20.47 19.67
N TYR A 475 5.95 21.23 18.87
CA TYR A 475 7.39 21.10 18.74
C TYR A 475 8.13 21.46 20.04
N ASP A 476 7.73 22.53 20.73
CA ASP A 476 8.37 22.98 21.98
C ASP A 476 8.14 21.98 23.13
N GLU A 477 6.98 21.31 23.19
CA GLU A 477 6.67 20.26 24.17
C GLU A 477 7.48 18.96 23.91
N MET A 478 7.99 18.75 22.69
CA MET A 478 8.67 17.49 22.31
C MET A 478 9.91 17.20 23.16
N GLY A 479 10.65 18.23 23.59
CA GLY A 479 11.84 18.07 24.41
C GLY A 479 11.56 17.37 25.74
N ASP A 480 10.41 17.63 26.36
CA ASP A 480 10.00 17.00 27.60
C ASP A 480 9.76 15.50 27.38
N PHE A 481 8.98 15.14 26.34
CA PHE A 481 8.72 13.74 26.01
C PHE A 481 9.99 12.97 25.61
N VAL A 482 10.92 13.59 24.88
CA VAL A 482 12.23 12.99 24.57
C VAL A 482 13.02 12.71 25.85
N SER A 483 12.95 13.59 26.86
CA SER A 483 13.66 13.41 28.13
C SER A 483 13.08 12.27 28.97
N GLU A 484 11.76 12.09 28.95
CA GLU A 484 11.04 11.06 29.71
C GLU A 484 11.09 9.68 29.03
N ALA A 485 11.05 9.63 27.70
CA ALA A 485 11.04 8.40 26.91
C ALA A 485 12.38 7.65 27.02
N LYS A 486 12.32 6.31 26.82
CA LYS A 486 13.49 5.41 26.86
C LYS A 486 13.53 4.51 25.62
N GLY A 487 14.70 3.92 25.37
CA GLY A 487 14.89 2.90 24.35
C GLY A 487 14.43 3.33 22.94
N LYS A 488 13.61 2.50 22.33
CA LYS A 488 13.09 2.67 20.96
C LYS A 488 12.26 3.94 20.80
N GLU A 489 11.37 4.23 21.77
CA GLU A 489 10.54 5.44 21.73
C GLU A 489 11.39 6.71 21.72
N ARG A 490 12.38 6.81 22.60
CA ARG A 490 13.28 7.98 22.65
C ARG A 490 14.00 8.19 21.33
N LYS A 491 14.49 7.11 20.70
CA LYS A 491 15.17 7.18 19.40
C LYS A 491 14.21 7.74 18.33
N LYS A 492 13.01 7.20 18.23
CA LYS A 492 11.99 7.64 17.26
C LYS A 492 11.58 9.11 17.47
N LEU A 493 11.44 9.54 18.73
CA LEU A 493 11.13 10.94 19.05
C LEU A 493 12.26 11.89 18.66
N HIS A 494 13.54 11.50 18.84
CA HIS A 494 14.69 12.28 18.38
C HIS A 494 14.72 12.43 16.85
N GLU A 495 14.47 11.35 16.13
CA GLU A 495 14.41 11.37 14.67
C GLU A 495 13.28 12.30 14.19
N LEU A 496 12.10 12.20 14.80
CA LEU A 496 10.97 13.07 14.51
C LEU A 496 11.27 14.53 14.85
N GLN A 497 11.88 14.82 16.01
CA GLN A 497 12.27 16.17 16.42
C GLN A 497 13.24 16.79 15.41
N THR A 498 14.21 16.01 14.94
CA THR A 498 15.17 16.45 13.94
C THR A 498 14.46 16.83 12.63
N ALA A 499 13.55 16.00 12.14
CA ALA A 499 12.78 16.27 10.94
C ALA A 499 11.91 17.53 11.09
N LEU A 500 11.20 17.65 12.20
CA LEU A 500 10.31 18.78 12.46
C LEU A 500 11.05 20.09 12.74
N SER A 501 12.35 20.04 13.08
CA SER A 501 13.21 21.25 13.13
C SER A 501 13.28 21.94 11.77
N PHE A 502 13.29 21.18 10.67
CA PHE A 502 13.21 21.72 9.32
C PHE A 502 11.88 22.47 9.10
N THR A 503 10.75 21.86 9.43
CA THR A 503 9.42 22.53 9.34
C THR A 503 9.38 23.82 10.14
N ARG A 504 9.96 23.81 11.37
CA ARG A 504 10.06 25.01 12.22
C ARG A 504 10.89 26.11 11.57
N MET A 505 12.04 25.73 10.98
CA MET A 505 12.91 26.68 10.28
C MET A 505 12.22 27.29 9.06
N GLU A 506 11.53 26.49 8.25
CA GLU A 506 10.81 26.97 7.07
C GLU A 506 9.68 27.93 7.44
N LEU A 507 8.91 27.62 8.50
CA LEU A 507 7.88 28.55 9.03
C LEU A 507 8.47 29.87 9.52
N ALA A 508 9.66 29.87 10.12
CA ALA A 508 10.33 31.06 10.63
C ALA A 508 11.00 31.86 9.52
N ARG A 509 11.61 31.18 8.54
CA ARG A 509 12.36 31.79 7.44
C ARG A 509 11.48 32.50 6.42
N ASP A 510 10.31 31.94 6.11
CA ASP A 510 9.44 32.48 5.08
C ASP A 510 8.67 33.72 5.60
N PRO A 511 8.95 34.94 5.08
CA PRO A 511 8.37 36.18 5.56
C PRO A 511 6.86 36.30 5.31
N PHE A 512 6.28 35.39 4.54
CA PHE A 512 4.85 35.40 4.24
C PHE A 512 4.03 34.43 5.09
N THR A 513 4.69 33.53 5.85
CA THR A 513 4.01 32.73 6.89
C THR A 513 3.60 33.63 8.06
N SER A 514 2.68 33.17 8.88
CA SER A 514 2.26 33.88 10.08
C SER A 514 3.40 34.03 11.09
N LEU A 515 4.24 33.00 11.27
CA LEU A 515 5.42 33.03 12.13
C LEU A 515 6.51 33.95 11.57
N GLY A 516 6.85 33.81 10.29
CA GLY A 516 7.87 34.64 9.64
C GLY A 516 7.53 36.12 9.64
N LYS A 517 6.26 36.47 9.47
CA LYS A 517 5.78 37.89 9.61
C LYS A 517 6.02 38.44 11.01
N ARG A 518 5.73 37.66 12.07
CA ARG A 518 5.97 38.08 13.46
C ARG A 518 7.45 38.28 13.75
N LEU A 519 8.32 37.38 13.29
CA LEU A 519 9.76 37.48 13.47
C LEU A 519 10.38 38.64 12.70
N ASN A 520 9.93 38.89 11.47
CA ASN A 520 10.36 40.04 10.68
C ASN A 520 9.95 41.40 11.30
N ILE A 521 8.76 41.47 11.91
CA ILE A 521 8.33 42.65 12.63
C ILE A 521 9.20 42.91 13.86
N LEU A 522 9.66 41.87 14.55
CA LEU A 522 10.53 41.97 15.73
C LEU A 522 12.01 42.22 15.37
N SER A 523 12.46 41.88 14.15
CA SER A 523 13.86 42.05 13.71
C SER A 523 14.13 43.43 13.09
N ILE A 524 13.14 44.24 12.81
CA ILE A 524 13.30 45.57 12.17
C ILE A 524 14.01 46.63 13.04
N PRO A 525 14.10 46.58 14.40
CA PRO A 525 14.88 47.58 15.14
C PRO A 525 16.29 47.18 15.58
N LEU A 526 16.71 45.92 15.44
CA LEU A 526 18.00 45.47 15.98
C LEU A 526 18.84 44.86 14.87
N GLY A 527 19.73 45.59 14.23
CA GLY A 527 20.67 45.17 13.20
C GLY A 527 21.59 44.01 13.60
N ILE A 528 21.02 42.85 13.91
CA ILE A 528 21.74 41.60 14.19
C ILE A 528 21.58 40.72 12.97
N SER A 529 22.62 40.68 12.14
CA SER A 529 22.79 39.60 11.13
C SER A 529 23.13 38.30 11.87
N VAL A 530 22.22 37.37 11.91
CA VAL A 530 22.53 36.00 12.30
C VAL A 530 23.21 35.32 11.11
N SER A 531 24.52 35.12 11.19
CA SER A 531 25.28 34.34 10.21
C SER A 531 24.86 32.86 10.30
N VAL A 532 24.49 32.27 9.16
CA VAL A 532 24.03 30.88 8.97
C VAL A 532 25.20 29.88 8.99
N GLU A 533 26.29 30.16 9.71
CA GLU A 533 27.51 29.31 9.63
C GLU A 533 27.62 28.20 10.68
N THR A 534 26.59 27.89 11.46
CA THR A 534 26.75 26.91 12.58
C THR A 534 25.70 25.81 12.61
N VAL A 535 25.36 25.17 11.50
CA VAL A 535 24.59 23.91 11.53
C VAL A 535 24.98 22.94 10.40
N VAL A 536 26.26 22.78 10.14
CA VAL A 536 26.74 21.65 9.29
C VAL A 536 27.96 21.02 9.95
N THR A 537 27.80 20.52 11.15
CA THR A 537 28.69 19.47 11.71
C THR A 537 28.02 18.88 12.94
N CYS A 538 27.26 17.80 12.72
CA CYS A 538 27.16 16.64 13.58
C CYS A 538 26.44 15.52 12.81
#